data_cf41defaf6dc6820ea647e760128f841
#
_entry.id   cf41defaf6dc6820ea647e760128f841
#
_cell.length_a   1.000
_cell.length_b   1.000
_cell.length_c   1.000
_cell.angle_alpha   90.00
_cell.angle_beta   90.00
_cell.angle_gamma   90.00
#
_symmetry.space_group_name_H-M   'P 1'
#
loop_
_entity.id
_entity.type
_entity.pdbx_description
1 polymer ?
#
loop_
_entity_poly.entity_id
_entity_poly.type
_entity_poly.pdbx_seq_one_letter_code
_entity_poly.pdbx_strand_id
1 'polypeptide(L)'
;VGYEHLNARKGEWAWLLDRIFEEGKSLSALDACITEQIAELGKPGFKHQIVLGLPEAILDQKDWGELDGRTLDFSKEEDQLAATRWYIDELMKRFKAAKYKNLELSGFYWVAETNNYCGQLTVPISEYIHSLGKLFYWIPYWQSKGAEDWKALGFDVAYQQPNHFFNHSIPDSRLDDACAFARKHGMAMEFEFDEKATA
;
A
#
# COMPACT_ATOMS: atom_id res chain seq x y z
N VAL A 1 -15.89 -18.78 -14.45
CA VAL A 1 -15.14 -19.26 -13.29
C VAL A 1 -15.49 -18.32 -12.17
N GLY A 2 -16.29 -18.79 -11.19
CA GLY A 2 -16.65 -18.01 -10.01
C GLY A 2 -15.41 -17.89 -9.10
N TYR A 3 -15.07 -16.68 -8.70
CA TYR A 3 -14.13 -16.46 -7.60
C TYR A 3 -14.92 -16.62 -6.30
N GLU A 4 -14.46 -17.49 -5.40
CA GLU A 4 -14.94 -17.48 -4.03
C GLU A 4 -14.30 -16.30 -3.30
N HIS A 5 -15.12 -15.49 -2.64
CA HIS A 5 -14.62 -14.41 -1.78
C HIS A 5 -14.19 -15.00 -0.44
N LEU A 6 -12.93 -15.44 -0.38
CA LEU A 6 -12.30 -15.93 0.84
C LEU A 6 -11.28 -14.91 1.32
N ASN A 7 -11.14 -14.77 2.62
CA ASN A 7 -10.08 -13.96 3.21
C ASN A 7 -8.72 -14.59 2.90
N ALA A 8 -7.77 -13.75 2.50
CA ALA A 8 -6.41 -14.20 2.23
C ALA A 8 -5.74 -14.69 3.51
N ARG A 9 -5.07 -15.85 3.43
CA ARG A 9 -4.32 -16.46 4.53
C ARG A 9 -2.83 -16.15 4.40
N LYS A 10 -2.03 -16.60 5.34
CA LYS A 10 -0.57 -16.46 5.31
C LYS A 10 0.04 -16.99 4.01
N GLY A 11 -0.48 -18.09 3.47
CA GLY A 11 -0.04 -18.66 2.20
C GLY A 11 -0.23 -17.71 1.02
N GLU A 12 -1.39 -17.04 0.93
CA GLU A 12 -1.68 -16.05 -0.10
C GLU A 12 -0.82 -14.78 0.08
N TRP A 13 -0.59 -14.35 1.32
CA TRP A 13 0.35 -13.25 1.60
C TRP A 13 1.79 -13.60 1.18
N ALA A 14 2.23 -14.82 1.46
CA ALA A 14 3.53 -15.31 1.01
C ALA A 14 3.61 -15.41 -0.52
N TRP A 15 2.54 -15.89 -1.17
CA TRP A 15 2.44 -15.92 -2.63
C TRP A 15 2.52 -14.52 -3.24
N LEU A 16 1.87 -13.51 -2.63
CA LEU A 16 1.97 -12.12 -3.09
C LEU A 16 3.43 -11.64 -3.04
N LEU A 17 4.13 -11.92 -1.94
CA LEU A 17 5.57 -11.64 -1.84
C LEU A 17 6.37 -12.34 -2.95
N ASP A 18 6.07 -13.61 -3.24
CA ASP A 18 6.73 -14.34 -4.33
C ASP A 18 6.51 -13.66 -5.69
N ARG A 19 5.30 -13.13 -5.94
CA ARG A 19 5.00 -12.38 -7.20
C ARG A 19 5.73 -11.05 -7.28
N ILE A 20 5.82 -10.30 -6.18
CA ILE A 20 6.53 -9.01 -6.13
C ILE A 20 8.02 -9.18 -6.45
N PHE A 21 8.63 -10.27 -5.99
CA PHE A 21 10.06 -10.52 -6.14
C PHE A 21 10.41 -11.57 -7.20
N GLU A 22 9.46 -11.97 -8.04
CA GLU A 22 9.70 -12.91 -9.14
C GLU A 22 10.66 -12.32 -10.18
N GLU A 23 11.67 -13.09 -10.55
CA GLU A 23 12.66 -12.68 -11.55
C GLU A 23 11.99 -12.43 -12.91
N GLY A 24 12.35 -11.33 -13.56
CA GLY A 24 11.79 -10.90 -14.84
C GLY A 24 10.37 -10.33 -14.76
N LYS A 25 9.82 -10.17 -13.54
CA LYS A 25 8.50 -9.56 -13.33
C LYS A 25 8.57 -8.48 -12.25
N SER A 26 7.48 -7.71 -12.11
CA SER A 26 7.30 -6.70 -11.06
C SER A 26 8.58 -5.86 -10.83
N LEU A 27 9.14 -5.85 -9.63
CA LEU A 27 10.31 -5.04 -9.28
C LEU A 27 11.56 -5.41 -10.08
N SER A 28 11.75 -6.68 -10.39
CA SER A 28 12.88 -7.14 -11.20
C SER A 28 12.80 -6.62 -12.64
N ALA A 29 11.60 -6.67 -13.26
CA ALA A 29 11.38 -6.11 -14.59
C ALA A 29 11.54 -4.59 -14.60
N LEU A 30 11.05 -3.90 -13.56
CA LEU A 30 11.21 -2.46 -13.42
C LEU A 30 12.68 -2.06 -13.31
N ASP A 31 13.48 -2.73 -12.46
CA ASP A 31 14.91 -2.45 -12.33
C ASP A 31 15.68 -2.68 -13.63
N ALA A 32 15.32 -3.71 -14.40
CA ALA A 32 15.88 -3.99 -15.72
C ALA A 32 15.50 -2.91 -16.75
N CYS A 33 14.22 -2.53 -16.81
CA CYS A 33 13.74 -1.48 -17.70
C CYS A 33 14.45 -0.13 -17.43
N ILE A 34 14.58 0.25 -16.15
CA ILE A 34 15.32 1.47 -15.78
C ILE A 34 16.80 1.35 -16.20
N THR A 35 17.40 0.18 -16.07
CA THR A 35 18.78 -0.04 -16.52
C THR A 35 18.95 0.18 -18.02
N GLU A 36 17.98 -0.27 -18.82
CA GLU A 36 17.96 -0.03 -20.27
C GLU A 36 17.81 1.46 -20.59
N GLN A 37 16.87 2.14 -19.93
CA GLN A 37 16.67 3.58 -20.13
C GLN A 37 17.88 4.42 -19.72
N ILE A 38 18.61 4.05 -18.69
CA ILE A 38 19.86 4.71 -18.27
C ILE A 38 20.92 4.64 -19.38
N ALA A 39 20.96 3.57 -20.16
CA ALA A 39 21.91 3.44 -21.28
C ALA A 39 21.65 4.46 -22.39
N GLU A 40 20.41 4.87 -22.58
CA GLU A 40 20.00 5.85 -23.60
C GLU A 40 20.00 7.29 -23.07
N LEU A 41 19.47 7.50 -21.88
CA LEU A 41 19.17 8.83 -21.31
C LEU A 41 20.22 9.33 -20.32
N GLY A 42 21.16 8.47 -19.92
CA GLY A 42 22.12 8.76 -18.87
C GLY A 42 21.60 8.46 -17.46
N LYS A 43 22.53 8.29 -16.52
CA LYS A 43 22.21 7.88 -15.15
C LYS A 43 21.65 9.07 -14.35
N PRO A 44 20.46 8.93 -13.72
CA PRO A 44 19.94 9.97 -12.83
C PRO A 44 20.76 10.02 -11.52
N GLY A 45 20.70 11.18 -10.83
CA GLY A 45 21.34 11.37 -9.54
C GLY A 45 20.63 10.70 -8.35
N PHE A 46 19.59 9.88 -8.61
CA PHE A 46 18.75 9.24 -7.60
C PHE A 46 18.40 7.81 -8.01
N LYS A 47 17.91 7.02 -7.05
CA LYS A 47 17.21 5.77 -7.31
C LYS A 47 15.71 6.00 -7.32
N HIS A 48 14.98 5.22 -8.13
CA HIS A 48 13.51 5.27 -8.14
C HIS A 48 12.96 4.79 -6.80
N GLN A 49 12.12 5.62 -6.20
CA GLN A 49 11.48 5.34 -4.93
C GLN A 49 10.30 4.40 -5.13
N ILE A 50 10.30 3.29 -4.39
CA ILE A 50 9.24 2.27 -4.44
C ILE A 50 8.45 2.32 -3.13
N VAL A 51 7.13 2.26 -3.26
CA VAL A 51 6.20 2.07 -2.16
C VAL A 51 5.47 0.76 -2.37
N LEU A 52 5.42 -0.11 -1.36
CA LEU A 52 4.80 -1.42 -1.47
C LEU A 52 3.56 -1.53 -0.58
N GLY A 53 2.48 -2.09 -1.14
CA GLY A 53 1.22 -2.27 -0.43
C GLY A 53 1.29 -3.32 0.67
N LEU A 54 0.62 -3.03 1.79
CA LEU A 54 0.43 -3.96 2.90
C LEU A 54 -0.93 -4.63 2.77
N PRO A 55 -1.02 -5.97 2.78
CA PRO A 55 -2.30 -6.66 2.78
C PRO A 55 -3.08 -6.34 4.05
N GLU A 56 -4.39 -6.28 3.94
CA GLU A 56 -5.28 -6.01 5.06
C GLU A 56 -5.44 -7.25 5.94
N ALA A 57 -5.21 -7.11 7.24
CA ALA A 57 -5.54 -8.12 8.24
C ALA A 57 -7.03 -8.04 8.57
N ILE A 58 -7.84 -8.86 7.90
CA ILE A 58 -9.32 -8.80 7.96
C ILE A 58 -9.83 -9.10 9.37
N LEU A 59 -10.59 -8.17 9.93
CA LEU A 59 -11.16 -8.30 11.28
C LEU A 59 -11.93 -9.62 11.43
N ASP A 60 -11.78 -10.26 12.59
CA ASP A 60 -12.41 -11.52 12.98
C ASP A 60 -11.97 -12.76 12.18
N GLN A 61 -11.01 -12.66 11.26
CA GLN A 61 -10.44 -13.83 10.59
C GLN A 61 -9.67 -14.70 11.58
N LYS A 62 -9.98 -16.01 11.65
CA LYS A 62 -9.36 -16.97 12.59
C LYS A 62 -8.52 -18.04 11.90
N ASP A 63 -8.50 -18.06 10.58
CA ASP A 63 -7.84 -19.06 9.76
C ASP A 63 -6.69 -18.51 8.93
N TRP A 64 -6.13 -17.34 9.31
CA TRP A 64 -5.01 -16.74 8.60
C TRP A 64 -3.77 -17.64 8.57
N GLY A 65 -3.49 -18.32 9.67
CA GLY A 65 -2.39 -19.28 9.80
C GLY A 65 -1.60 -19.10 11.09
N GLU A 66 -0.44 -19.74 11.11
CA GLU A 66 0.44 -19.75 12.29
C GLU A 66 1.66 -18.84 12.13
N LEU A 67 2.03 -18.17 13.23
CA LEU A 67 3.26 -17.42 13.36
C LEU A 67 3.90 -17.77 14.71
N ASP A 68 5.18 -18.18 14.68
CA ASP A 68 5.95 -18.56 15.85
C ASP A 68 5.27 -19.64 16.73
N GLY A 69 4.64 -20.63 16.06
CA GLY A 69 3.97 -21.76 16.70
C GLY A 69 2.59 -21.43 17.29
N ARG A 70 2.04 -20.24 17.01
CA ARG A 70 0.73 -19.79 17.47
C ARG A 70 -0.18 -19.46 16.30
N THR A 71 -1.39 -20.02 16.28
CA THR A 71 -2.43 -19.64 15.32
C THR A 71 -2.92 -18.23 15.65
N LEU A 72 -2.94 -17.34 14.66
CA LEU A 72 -3.39 -15.98 14.83
C LEU A 72 -4.91 -15.86 14.71
N ASP A 73 -5.51 -15.05 15.58
CA ASP A 73 -6.94 -14.71 15.62
C ASP A 73 -7.10 -13.20 15.44
N PHE A 74 -7.53 -12.75 14.27
CA PHE A 74 -7.65 -11.33 13.92
C PHE A 74 -8.85 -10.62 14.59
N SER A 75 -9.55 -11.29 15.52
CA SER A 75 -10.37 -10.57 16.51
C SER A 75 -9.52 -9.85 17.57
N LYS A 76 -8.21 -10.12 17.58
CA LYS A 76 -7.23 -9.53 18.50
C LYS A 76 -6.28 -8.63 17.72
N GLU A 77 -6.17 -7.39 18.19
CA GLU A 77 -5.30 -6.39 17.59
C GLU A 77 -3.82 -6.85 17.55
N GLU A 78 -3.34 -7.46 18.62
CA GLU A 78 -1.97 -7.96 18.68
C GLU A 78 -1.65 -9.00 17.60
N ASP A 79 -2.64 -9.81 17.19
CA ASP A 79 -2.46 -10.81 16.15
C ASP A 79 -2.47 -10.19 14.75
N GLN A 80 -3.31 -9.19 14.51
CA GLN A 80 -3.28 -8.40 13.28
C GLN A 80 -1.95 -7.65 13.14
N LEU A 81 -1.46 -7.03 14.23
CA LEU A 81 -0.16 -6.36 14.25
C LEU A 81 0.99 -7.34 13.98
N ALA A 82 0.97 -8.52 14.60
CA ALA A 82 2.00 -9.53 14.40
C ALA A 82 2.06 -9.99 12.93
N ALA A 83 0.91 -10.25 12.29
CA ALA A 83 0.84 -10.63 10.89
C ALA A 83 1.37 -9.53 9.96
N THR A 84 0.96 -8.28 10.20
CA THR A 84 1.38 -7.13 9.38
C THR A 84 2.88 -6.88 9.52
N ARG A 85 3.43 -6.95 10.74
CA ARG A 85 4.89 -6.83 10.97
C ARG A 85 5.66 -7.95 10.30
N TRP A 86 5.18 -9.20 10.39
CA TRP A 86 5.78 -10.32 9.68
C TRP A 86 5.87 -10.05 8.17
N TYR A 87 4.81 -9.50 7.57
CA TYR A 87 4.80 -9.19 6.14
C TYR A 87 5.80 -8.08 5.79
N ILE A 88 5.87 -7.01 6.60
CA ILE A 88 6.84 -5.92 6.45
C ILE A 88 8.28 -6.47 6.53
N ASP A 89 8.57 -7.33 7.51
CA ASP A 89 9.90 -7.92 7.69
C ASP A 89 10.31 -8.79 6.52
N GLU A 90 9.40 -9.62 6.00
CA GLU A 90 9.66 -10.45 4.82
C GLU A 90 9.86 -9.57 3.57
N LEU A 91 9.10 -8.49 3.39
CA LEU A 91 9.34 -7.51 2.32
C LEU A 91 10.73 -6.90 2.41
N MET A 92 11.09 -6.37 3.58
CA MET A 92 12.40 -5.75 3.83
C MET A 92 13.55 -6.72 3.56
N LYS A 93 13.44 -7.94 4.05
CA LYS A 93 14.41 -9.01 3.85
C LYS A 93 14.60 -9.35 2.36
N ARG A 94 13.49 -9.55 1.63
CA ARG A 94 13.52 -9.88 0.20
C ARG A 94 14.03 -8.72 -0.64
N PHE A 95 13.60 -7.48 -0.36
CA PHE A 95 14.09 -6.30 -1.06
C PHE A 95 15.61 -6.13 -0.89
N LYS A 96 16.11 -6.32 0.32
CA LYS A 96 17.56 -6.30 0.61
C LYS A 96 18.31 -7.40 -0.13
N ALA A 97 17.73 -8.60 -0.18
CA ALA A 97 18.35 -9.75 -0.87
C ALA A 97 18.39 -9.59 -2.39
N ALA A 98 17.40 -8.93 -2.98
CA ALA A 98 17.30 -8.72 -4.43
C ALA A 98 18.38 -7.77 -4.99
N LYS A 99 18.94 -6.87 -4.18
CA LYS A 99 20.06 -5.97 -4.53
C LYS A 99 19.79 -5.14 -5.80
N TYR A 100 18.57 -4.62 -5.96
CA TYR A 100 18.21 -3.78 -7.10
C TYR A 100 19.16 -2.58 -7.25
N LYS A 101 19.55 -2.30 -8.47
CA LYS A 101 20.54 -1.24 -8.78
C LYS A 101 19.92 0.14 -8.77
N ASN A 102 18.68 0.24 -9.29
CA ASN A 102 18.01 1.50 -9.59
C ASN A 102 16.81 1.78 -8.68
N LEU A 103 16.43 0.80 -7.82
CA LEU A 103 15.28 0.93 -6.93
C LEU A 103 15.70 1.14 -5.49
N GLU A 104 14.93 1.93 -4.76
CA GLU A 104 15.04 2.13 -3.32
C GLU A 104 13.65 2.05 -2.69
N LEU A 105 13.50 1.22 -1.65
CA LEU A 105 12.24 1.13 -0.91
C LEU A 105 12.08 2.38 -0.04
N SER A 106 11.12 3.22 -0.40
CA SER A 106 10.78 4.45 0.34
C SER A 106 9.87 4.16 1.52
N GLY A 107 8.88 3.30 1.32
CA GLY A 107 7.89 3.06 2.36
C GLY A 107 6.85 2.03 1.99
N PHE A 108 5.77 2.06 2.76
CA PHE A 108 4.66 1.13 2.65
C PHE A 108 3.34 1.86 2.45
N TYR A 109 2.44 1.26 1.69
CA TYR A 109 1.12 1.77 1.40
C TYR A 109 0.06 0.95 2.14
N TRP A 110 -0.78 1.63 2.91
CA TRP A 110 -1.95 1.05 3.56
C TRP A 110 -3.07 0.92 2.54
N VAL A 111 -3.38 -0.32 2.13
CA VAL A 111 -4.31 -0.56 1.01
C VAL A 111 -5.78 -0.35 1.37
N ALA A 112 -6.14 -0.40 2.65
CA ALA A 112 -7.51 -0.10 3.07
C ALA A 112 -7.80 1.39 2.90
N GLU A 113 -8.68 1.72 1.96
CA GLU A 113 -9.04 3.09 1.61
C GLU A 113 -9.92 3.78 2.67
N THR A 114 -10.31 3.04 3.70
CA THR A 114 -11.12 3.54 4.81
C THR A 114 -10.49 3.19 6.15
N ASN A 115 -10.78 4.01 7.17
CA ASN A 115 -10.35 3.74 8.55
C ASN A 115 -11.42 3.00 9.39
N ASN A 116 -12.39 2.34 8.75
CA ASN A 116 -13.52 1.75 9.47
C ASN A 116 -13.15 0.56 10.36
N TYR A 117 -12.15 -0.24 9.93
CA TYR A 117 -11.79 -1.49 10.61
C TYR A 117 -10.41 -1.45 11.25
N CYS A 118 -9.51 -0.63 10.74
CA CYS A 118 -8.08 -0.73 11.03
C CYS A 118 -7.51 0.51 11.72
N GLY A 119 -8.33 1.47 12.13
CA GLY A 119 -7.87 2.74 12.71
C GLY A 119 -7.02 2.59 13.96
N GLN A 120 -7.20 1.51 14.70
CA GLN A 120 -6.38 1.18 15.86
C GLN A 120 -5.02 0.59 15.45
N LEU A 121 -4.92 0.00 14.25
CA LEU A 121 -3.69 -0.63 13.78
C LEU A 121 -2.71 0.37 13.15
N THR A 122 -3.20 1.45 12.55
CA THR A 122 -2.36 2.35 11.74
C THR A 122 -1.26 3.02 12.57
N VAL A 123 -1.57 3.47 13.78
CA VAL A 123 -0.59 4.13 14.66
C VAL A 123 0.54 3.16 15.06
N PRO A 124 0.29 1.98 15.65
CA PRO A 124 1.36 1.07 16.03
C PRO A 124 2.11 0.46 14.83
N ILE A 125 1.48 0.39 13.65
CA ILE A 125 2.17 0.00 12.40
C ILE A 125 3.05 1.13 11.89
N SER A 126 2.57 2.38 11.93
CA SER A 126 3.35 3.57 11.62
C SER A 126 4.62 3.65 12.45
N GLU A 127 4.49 3.50 13.78
CA GLU A 127 5.64 3.49 14.68
C GLU A 127 6.67 2.42 14.28
N TYR A 128 6.17 1.24 13.91
CA TYR A 128 7.05 0.17 13.44
C TYR A 128 7.74 0.53 12.12
N ILE A 129 7.01 1.03 11.14
CA ILE A 129 7.53 1.48 9.83
C ILE A 129 8.58 2.59 10.01
N HIS A 130 8.32 3.57 10.87
CA HIS A 130 9.25 4.64 11.20
C HIS A 130 10.52 4.12 11.88
N SER A 131 10.42 3.10 12.73
CA SER A 131 11.59 2.47 13.35
C SER A 131 12.53 1.83 12.33
N LEU A 132 12.01 1.45 11.14
CA LEU A 132 12.77 0.94 9.99
C LEU A 132 13.30 2.06 9.07
N GLY A 133 13.07 3.34 9.40
CA GLY A 133 13.44 4.49 8.58
C GLY A 133 12.64 4.57 7.27
N LYS A 134 11.38 4.14 7.28
CA LYS A 134 10.49 4.10 6.11
C LYS A 134 9.29 5.01 6.32
N LEU A 135 8.66 5.42 5.21
CA LEU A 135 7.47 6.26 5.19
C LEU A 135 6.20 5.41 5.09
N PHE A 136 5.12 5.95 5.60
CA PHE A 136 3.81 5.31 5.57
C PHE A 136 2.84 6.14 4.73
N TYR A 137 2.23 5.50 3.70
CA TYR A 137 1.40 6.13 2.69
C TYR A 137 -0.03 5.67 2.78
N TRP A 138 -0.98 6.58 2.48
CA TRP A 138 -2.41 6.26 2.42
C TRP A 138 -3.10 6.97 1.26
N ILE A 139 -4.09 6.29 0.65
CA ILE A 139 -4.92 6.81 -0.42
C ILE A 139 -6.39 6.61 -0.01
N PRO A 140 -6.94 7.45 0.88
CA PRO A 140 -8.34 7.35 1.27
C PRO A 140 -9.27 7.75 0.13
N TYR A 141 -10.37 7.01 -0.04
CA TYR A 141 -11.40 7.41 -0.99
C TYR A 141 -12.15 8.66 -0.52
N TRP A 142 -12.93 9.24 -1.42
CA TRP A 142 -13.74 10.43 -1.14
C TRP A 142 -14.63 10.26 0.09
N GLN A 143 -14.52 11.19 1.04
CA GLN A 143 -15.24 11.19 2.32
C GLN A 143 -14.94 9.96 3.22
N SER A 144 -13.82 9.30 3.02
CA SER A 144 -13.37 8.25 3.94
C SER A 144 -13.22 8.80 5.35
N LYS A 145 -13.78 8.06 6.32
CA LYS A 145 -13.67 8.41 7.74
C LYS A 145 -12.20 8.47 8.15
N GLY A 146 -11.81 9.56 8.79
CA GLY A 146 -10.45 9.78 9.31
C GLY A 146 -9.49 10.36 8.27
N ALA A 147 -9.93 10.61 7.02
CA ALA A 147 -9.07 11.22 6.02
C ALA A 147 -8.59 12.63 6.42
N GLU A 148 -9.40 13.38 7.14
CA GLU A 148 -9.05 14.68 7.69
C GLU A 148 -7.93 14.64 8.74
N ASP A 149 -7.80 13.51 9.45
CA ASP A 149 -6.86 13.30 10.55
C ASP A 149 -5.73 12.34 10.18
N TRP A 150 -5.44 12.16 8.89
CA TRP A 150 -4.48 11.19 8.38
C TRP A 150 -3.10 11.23 9.06
N LYS A 151 -2.64 12.43 9.46
CA LYS A 151 -1.38 12.59 10.19
C LYS A 151 -1.45 12.00 11.60
N ALA A 152 -2.57 12.16 12.29
CA ALA A 152 -2.77 11.59 13.62
C ALA A 152 -2.89 10.05 13.57
N LEU A 153 -3.25 9.50 12.40
CA LEU A 153 -3.24 8.05 12.14
C LEU A 153 -1.83 7.51 11.82
N GLY A 154 -0.82 8.38 11.79
CA GLY A 154 0.58 8.00 11.62
C GLY A 154 1.09 8.00 10.18
N PHE A 155 0.29 8.44 9.21
CA PHE A 155 0.74 8.51 7.82
C PHE A 155 1.66 9.71 7.57
N ASP A 156 2.66 9.55 6.72
CA ASP A 156 3.59 10.60 6.29
C ASP A 156 3.12 11.30 5.02
N VAL A 157 2.42 10.57 4.16
CA VAL A 157 1.90 11.05 2.89
C VAL A 157 0.50 10.50 2.68
N ALA A 158 -0.42 11.38 2.27
CA ALA A 158 -1.77 10.96 1.89
C ALA A 158 -2.18 11.60 0.57
N TYR A 159 -2.89 10.82 -0.27
CA TYR A 159 -3.45 11.24 -1.55
C TYR A 159 -4.96 11.09 -1.50
N GLN A 160 -5.70 12.20 -1.70
CA GLN A 160 -7.17 12.13 -1.77
C GLN A 160 -7.60 11.52 -3.09
N GLN A 161 -8.32 10.44 -3.02
CA GLN A 161 -8.97 9.78 -4.15
C GLN A 161 -10.34 10.44 -4.39
N PRO A 162 -10.63 11.03 -5.56
CA PRO A 162 -11.89 11.73 -5.79
C PRO A 162 -13.10 10.80 -6.00
N ASN A 163 -12.89 9.53 -6.36
CA ASN A 163 -13.95 8.58 -6.73
C ASN A 163 -14.93 9.16 -7.77
N HIS A 164 -14.39 9.77 -8.82
CA HIS A 164 -15.17 10.45 -9.85
C HIS A 164 -15.22 9.68 -11.17
N PHE A 165 -14.08 9.16 -11.62
CA PHE A 165 -13.89 8.63 -12.98
C PHE A 165 -14.84 7.48 -13.33
N PHE A 166 -15.10 6.57 -12.39
CA PHE A 166 -15.81 5.30 -12.66
C PHE A 166 -17.35 5.44 -12.74
N ASN A 167 -17.91 6.60 -12.41
CA ASN A 167 -19.35 6.81 -12.39
C ASN A 167 -19.74 8.15 -13.00
N HIS A 168 -20.24 8.13 -14.24
CA HIS A 168 -20.67 9.31 -14.98
C HIS A 168 -21.82 10.11 -14.33
N SER A 169 -22.50 9.58 -13.32
CA SER A 169 -23.52 10.33 -12.58
C SER A 169 -22.94 11.27 -11.52
N ILE A 170 -21.65 11.12 -11.22
CA ILE A 170 -20.96 11.98 -10.27
C ILE A 170 -20.60 13.30 -11.00
N PRO A 171 -21.01 14.47 -10.48
CA PRO A 171 -20.75 15.74 -11.14
C PRO A 171 -19.27 16.13 -11.05
N ASP A 172 -18.78 16.86 -12.05
CA ASP A 172 -17.38 17.33 -12.12
C ASP A 172 -17.00 18.23 -10.94
N SER A 173 -17.97 18.88 -10.29
CA SER A 173 -17.73 19.62 -9.04
C SER A 173 -17.11 18.76 -7.92
N ARG A 174 -17.26 17.43 -7.99
CA ARG A 174 -16.57 16.50 -7.09
C ARG A 174 -15.05 16.67 -7.13
N LEU A 175 -14.49 16.95 -8.31
CA LEU A 175 -13.05 17.16 -8.46
C LEU A 175 -12.61 18.45 -7.74
N ASP A 176 -13.40 19.52 -7.85
CA ASP A 176 -13.13 20.76 -7.13
C ASP A 176 -13.22 20.57 -5.63
N ASP A 177 -14.24 19.85 -5.15
CA ASP A 177 -14.44 19.54 -3.74
C ASP A 177 -13.30 18.69 -3.19
N ALA A 178 -12.86 17.66 -3.94
CA ALA A 178 -11.75 16.81 -3.55
C ALA A 178 -10.43 17.60 -3.51
N CYS A 179 -10.19 18.46 -4.49
CA CYS A 179 -9.02 19.35 -4.49
C CYS A 179 -9.04 20.33 -3.31
N ALA A 180 -10.22 20.90 -2.98
CA ALA A 180 -10.38 21.79 -1.83
C ALA A 180 -10.12 21.06 -0.51
N PHE A 181 -10.64 19.84 -0.36
CA PHE A 181 -10.41 18.99 0.80
C PHE A 181 -8.92 18.64 0.94
N ALA A 182 -8.28 18.14 -0.12
CA ALA A 182 -6.87 17.78 -0.10
C ALA A 182 -6.00 18.97 0.29
N ARG A 183 -6.25 20.16 -0.30
CA ARG A 183 -5.52 21.38 0.02
C ARG A 183 -5.71 21.80 1.49
N LYS A 184 -6.94 21.73 2.00
CA LYS A 184 -7.27 22.07 3.39
C LYS A 184 -6.53 21.17 4.38
N HIS A 185 -6.40 19.88 4.07
CA HIS A 185 -5.82 18.88 4.99
C HIS A 185 -4.35 18.54 4.66
N GLY A 186 -3.73 19.25 3.70
CA GLY A 186 -2.33 19.05 3.33
C GLY A 186 -2.06 17.69 2.69
N MET A 187 -3.02 17.18 1.93
CA MET A 187 -2.92 15.97 1.12
C MET A 187 -2.56 16.31 -0.33
N ALA A 188 -2.03 15.35 -1.06
CA ALA A 188 -1.96 15.38 -2.52
C ALA A 188 -3.26 14.82 -3.13
N MET A 189 -3.33 14.78 -4.47
CA MET A 189 -4.45 14.18 -5.20
C MET A 189 -3.99 12.90 -5.89
N GLU A 190 -4.84 11.88 -5.91
CA GLU A 190 -4.73 10.75 -6.80
C GLU A 190 -5.48 11.02 -8.10
N PHE A 191 -4.94 10.55 -9.22
CA PHE A 191 -5.61 10.53 -10.52
C PHE A 191 -6.14 9.13 -10.80
N GLU A 192 -7.47 9.01 -10.89
CA GLU A 192 -8.17 7.75 -11.14
C GLU A 192 -8.53 7.63 -12.61
N PHE A 193 -8.13 6.53 -13.25
CA PHE A 193 -8.58 6.15 -14.59
C PHE A 193 -8.35 4.65 -14.83
N ASP A 194 -9.07 4.09 -15.80
CA ASP A 194 -8.93 2.71 -16.26
C ASP A 194 -8.71 2.65 -17.78
N GLU A 195 -8.82 1.46 -18.36
CA GLU A 195 -8.68 1.24 -19.80
C GLU A 195 -9.69 2.03 -20.64
N LYS A 196 -10.79 2.51 -20.07
CA LYS A 196 -11.78 3.35 -20.77
C LYS A 196 -11.27 4.76 -21.04
N ALA A 197 -10.24 5.19 -20.34
CA ALA A 197 -9.60 6.48 -20.59
C ALA A 197 -8.92 6.56 -21.97
N THR A 198 -8.70 5.42 -22.62
CA THR A 198 -8.07 5.31 -23.95
C THR A 198 -9.07 5.09 -25.09
N ALA A 199 -10.36 5.06 -24.81
CA ALA A 199 -11.43 4.78 -25.77
C ALA A 199 -11.86 6.04 -26.53
#